data_e05141e21fefda81c700534ef2843898
#
_entry.id   e05141e21fefda81c700534ef2843898
#
_cell.length_a   1.000
_cell.length_b   1.000
_cell.length_c   1.000
_cell.angle_alpha   90.00
_cell.angle_beta   90.00
_cell.angle_gamma   90.00
#
_symmetry.space_group_name_H-M   'P 1'
#
loop_
_entity.id
_entity.type
_entity.pdbx_description
1 polymer ?
#
loop_
_entity_poly.entity_id
_entity_poly.type
_entity_poly.pdbx_seq_one_letter_code
_entity_poly.pdbx_strand_id
1 'polypeptide(L)'
;IMFKENRLQTLLEIREKLITHYDAILNVRIGTTDFSGFYAIRRKSHQSLYDIVVVRDCLADIFNVFTRQDYPFVLSASVWEYFDSSQKDNWSTGATKVRTQAVTGLIKEVELDRLNGLVGKTVIHPTHVEIVNAMHTVTYEEYIDAIEIMNYQDGELGVKKSEYANKMNEMKPHLQWAKKTILQAEIYGVLQPHLTYEDLL
;
A
#
# COMPACT_ATOMS: atom_id res chain seq x y z
N ILE A 1 -3.34 0.08 -22.04
CA ILE A 1 -4.28 0.25 -20.92
C ILE A 1 -4.58 1.71 -20.56
N MET A 2 -3.79 2.69 -21.00
CA MET A 2 -4.07 4.10 -20.66
C MET A 2 -5.32 4.64 -21.34
N PHE A 3 -5.60 4.26 -22.57
CA PHE A 3 -6.82 4.67 -23.29
C PHE A 3 -8.01 3.81 -22.88
N LYS A 4 -9.17 4.44 -22.66
CA LYS A 4 -10.36 3.77 -22.12
C LYS A 4 -11.00 2.74 -23.04
N GLU A 5 -10.91 2.93 -24.34
CA GLU A 5 -11.69 2.17 -25.32
C GLU A 5 -11.54 0.66 -25.20
N ASN A 6 -10.30 0.18 -24.92
CA ASN A 6 -10.04 -1.25 -24.78
C ASN A 6 -9.42 -1.62 -23.42
N ARG A 7 -9.35 -0.67 -22.47
CA ARG A 7 -8.62 -0.86 -21.21
C ARG A 7 -9.11 -2.08 -20.43
N LEU A 8 -10.40 -2.14 -20.17
CA LEU A 8 -10.97 -3.21 -19.35
C LEU A 8 -10.75 -4.58 -20.01
N GLN A 9 -11.00 -4.70 -21.30
CA GLN A 9 -10.78 -5.93 -22.05
C GLN A 9 -9.31 -6.38 -21.96
N THR A 10 -8.37 -5.47 -22.20
CA THR A 10 -6.93 -5.75 -22.10
C THR A 10 -6.53 -6.17 -20.69
N LEU A 11 -7.03 -5.51 -19.64
CA LEU A 11 -6.74 -5.88 -18.25
C LEU A 11 -7.27 -7.27 -17.91
N LEU A 12 -8.46 -7.63 -18.37
CA LEU A 12 -9.03 -8.96 -18.18
C LEU A 12 -8.21 -10.04 -18.90
N GLU A 13 -7.79 -9.80 -20.13
CA GLU A 13 -6.92 -10.71 -20.88
C GLU A 13 -5.56 -10.92 -20.21
N ILE A 14 -4.97 -9.84 -19.67
CA ILE A 14 -3.74 -9.93 -18.88
C ILE A 14 -4.00 -10.79 -17.64
N ARG A 15 -5.08 -10.52 -16.89
CA ARG A 15 -5.43 -11.27 -15.68
C ARG A 15 -5.61 -12.75 -15.98
N GLU A 16 -6.32 -13.12 -17.01
CA GLU A 16 -6.51 -14.52 -17.42
C GLU A 16 -5.17 -15.23 -17.66
N LYS A 17 -4.24 -14.58 -18.36
CA LYS A 17 -2.88 -15.12 -18.57
C LYS A 17 -2.12 -15.27 -17.25
N LEU A 18 -2.24 -14.30 -16.33
CA LEU A 18 -1.56 -14.38 -15.04
C LEU A 18 -2.15 -15.48 -14.14
N ILE A 19 -3.44 -15.73 -14.18
CA ILE A 19 -4.09 -16.81 -13.43
C ILE A 19 -3.48 -18.18 -13.79
N THR A 20 -3.12 -18.43 -15.05
CA THR A 20 -2.49 -19.70 -15.46
C THR A 20 -1.13 -19.95 -14.79
N HIS A 21 -0.53 -18.91 -14.19
CA HIS A 21 0.77 -18.96 -13.51
C HIS A 21 0.70 -18.39 -12.09
N TYR A 22 -0.50 -18.38 -11.48
CA TYR A 22 -0.77 -17.67 -10.22
C TYR A 22 0.25 -17.98 -9.11
N ASP A 23 0.57 -19.25 -8.91
CA ASP A 23 1.49 -19.69 -7.85
C ASP A 23 2.95 -19.23 -8.07
N ALA A 24 3.29 -18.81 -9.28
CA ALA A 24 4.63 -18.30 -9.61
C ALA A 24 4.71 -16.76 -9.59
N ILE A 25 3.60 -16.07 -9.34
CA ILE A 25 3.54 -14.60 -9.38
C ILE A 25 3.53 -14.03 -7.97
N LEU A 26 4.62 -13.37 -7.59
CA LEU A 26 4.74 -12.72 -6.30
C LEU A 26 3.84 -11.48 -6.20
N ASN A 27 3.88 -10.61 -7.20
CA ASN A 27 3.03 -9.40 -7.26
C ASN A 27 2.86 -8.88 -8.69
N VAL A 28 1.88 -8.01 -8.86
CA VAL A 28 1.68 -7.22 -10.07
C VAL A 28 2.09 -5.77 -9.77
N ARG A 29 3.11 -5.29 -10.47
CA ARG A 29 3.66 -3.96 -10.30
C ARG A 29 3.04 -2.96 -11.27
N ILE A 30 2.72 -1.77 -10.78
CA ILE A 30 2.07 -0.72 -11.57
C ILE A 30 3.09 0.35 -11.93
N GLY A 31 3.23 0.67 -13.22
CA GLY A 31 4.16 1.69 -13.75
C GLY A 31 3.48 3.03 -14.01
N THR A 32 3.09 3.78 -12.97
CA THR A 32 2.32 5.03 -13.13
C THR A 32 3.12 6.18 -13.74
N THR A 33 4.45 6.15 -13.67
CA THR A 33 5.30 7.13 -14.36
C THR A 33 5.13 7.03 -15.87
N ASP A 34 5.06 5.80 -16.40
CA ASP A 34 4.76 5.58 -17.82
C ASP A 34 3.35 6.08 -18.16
N PHE A 35 2.39 5.86 -17.26
CA PHE A 35 1.01 6.30 -17.44
C PHE A 35 0.90 7.83 -17.53
N SER A 36 1.53 8.55 -16.63
CA SER A 36 1.54 10.02 -16.65
C SER A 36 2.31 10.55 -17.86
N GLY A 37 3.37 9.87 -18.28
CA GLY A 37 4.18 10.22 -19.46
C GLY A 37 3.39 10.24 -20.77
N PHE A 38 2.41 9.34 -20.93
CA PHE A 38 1.50 9.34 -22.10
C PHE A 38 0.73 10.66 -22.29
N TYR A 39 0.51 11.38 -21.18
CA TYR A 39 -0.22 12.65 -21.18
C TYR A 39 0.70 13.85 -20.98
N ALA A 40 2.01 13.67 -21.11
CA ALA A 40 3.03 14.69 -20.87
C ALA A 40 2.90 15.34 -19.46
N ILE A 41 2.47 14.57 -18.46
CA ILE A 41 2.28 15.02 -17.10
C ILE A 41 3.45 14.51 -16.23
N ARG A 42 4.02 15.42 -15.44
CA ARG A 42 4.99 15.10 -14.39
C ARG A 42 4.58 15.78 -13.09
N ARG A 43 4.37 14.99 -12.03
CA ARG A 43 4.05 15.53 -10.69
C ARG A 43 5.26 16.24 -10.08
N LYS A 44 4.99 17.09 -9.10
CA LYS A 44 5.99 17.72 -8.24
C LYS A 44 6.11 16.96 -6.92
N SER A 45 7.15 17.24 -6.13
CA SER A 45 7.44 16.55 -4.85
C SER A 45 6.39 16.74 -3.74
N HIS A 46 5.43 17.63 -3.91
CA HIS A 46 4.29 17.81 -3.00
C HIS A 46 2.97 17.20 -3.53
N GLN A 47 3.01 16.63 -4.74
CA GLN A 47 1.86 16.07 -5.42
C GLN A 47 1.96 14.54 -5.44
N SER A 48 0.82 13.88 -5.23
CA SER A 48 0.72 12.43 -5.38
C SER A 48 0.32 12.03 -6.81
N LEU A 49 0.65 10.81 -7.20
CA LEU A 49 0.12 10.23 -8.44
C LEU A 49 -1.42 10.13 -8.44
N TYR A 50 -2.02 10.03 -7.25
CA TYR A 50 -3.48 10.01 -7.06
C TYR A 50 -4.16 11.35 -7.34
N ASP A 51 -3.40 12.45 -7.42
CA ASP A 51 -3.89 13.76 -7.82
C ASP A 51 -4.05 13.87 -9.36
N ILE A 52 -3.42 12.96 -10.13
CA ILE A 52 -3.47 12.93 -11.60
C ILE A 52 -4.71 12.14 -12.04
N VAL A 53 -5.72 12.83 -12.52
CA VAL A 53 -7.05 12.27 -12.82
C VAL A 53 -6.98 11.05 -13.74
N VAL A 54 -6.22 11.12 -14.83
CA VAL A 54 -6.12 10.02 -15.82
C VAL A 54 -5.37 8.81 -15.26
N VAL A 55 -4.43 9.00 -14.35
CA VAL A 55 -3.72 7.93 -13.65
C VAL A 55 -4.65 7.26 -12.65
N ARG A 56 -5.33 8.06 -11.82
CA ARG A 56 -6.30 7.57 -10.84
C ARG A 56 -7.42 6.76 -11.48
N ASP A 57 -7.95 7.21 -12.62
CA ASP A 57 -8.97 6.50 -13.38
C ASP A 57 -8.46 5.12 -13.87
N CYS A 58 -7.22 5.06 -14.35
CA CYS A 58 -6.60 3.80 -14.75
C CYS A 58 -6.34 2.86 -13.55
N LEU A 59 -5.88 3.41 -12.43
CA LEU A 59 -5.66 2.64 -11.21
C LEU A 59 -6.93 2.00 -10.68
N ALA A 60 -8.07 2.70 -10.74
CA ALA A 60 -9.36 2.16 -10.32
C ALA A 60 -9.73 0.89 -11.11
N ASP A 61 -9.54 0.89 -12.42
CA ASP A 61 -9.78 -0.28 -13.27
C ASP A 61 -8.79 -1.43 -12.95
N ILE A 62 -7.51 -1.11 -12.74
CA ILE A 62 -6.49 -2.10 -12.34
C ILE A 62 -6.88 -2.76 -11.02
N PHE A 63 -7.26 -1.98 -10.00
CA PHE A 63 -7.69 -2.52 -8.71
C PHE A 63 -8.90 -3.42 -8.87
N ASN A 64 -9.93 -2.97 -9.59
CA ASN A 64 -11.14 -3.76 -9.84
C ASN A 64 -10.86 -5.10 -10.51
N VAL A 65 -9.86 -5.18 -11.37
CA VAL A 65 -9.54 -6.40 -12.11
C VAL A 65 -8.67 -7.34 -11.28
N PHE A 66 -7.60 -6.84 -10.64
CA PHE A 66 -6.56 -7.69 -10.06
C PHE A 66 -6.75 -8.02 -8.58
N THR A 67 -7.62 -7.31 -7.83
CA THR A 67 -7.85 -7.58 -6.40
C THR A 67 -9.11 -8.39 -6.13
N ARG A 68 -9.70 -9.03 -7.13
CA ARG A 68 -10.89 -9.89 -6.98
C ARG A 68 -10.58 -11.10 -6.11
N GLN A 69 -11.56 -11.51 -5.30
CA GLN A 69 -11.38 -12.56 -4.29
C GLN A 69 -11.09 -13.96 -4.86
N ASP A 70 -11.49 -14.23 -6.08
CA ASP A 70 -11.28 -15.52 -6.75
C ASP A 70 -9.78 -15.81 -7.02
N TYR A 71 -9.02 -14.78 -7.40
CA TYR A 71 -7.56 -14.80 -7.55
C TYR A 71 -7.00 -13.42 -7.18
N PRO A 72 -6.79 -13.14 -5.90
CA PRO A 72 -6.36 -11.82 -5.44
C PRO A 72 -4.85 -11.64 -5.66
N PHE A 73 -4.49 -10.94 -6.73
CA PHE A 73 -3.09 -10.56 -6.92
C PHE A 73 -2.67 -9.47 -5.93
N VAL A 74 -1.47 -9.61 -5.40
CA VAL A 74 -0.82 -8.53 -4.65
C VAL A 74 -0.42 -7.44 -5.63
N LEU A 75 -0.95 -6.24 -5.45
CA LEU A 75 -0.54 -5.07 -6.22
C LEU A 75 0.52 -4.28 -5.45
N SER A 76 1.66 -3.99 -6.08
CA SER A 76 2.68 -3.13 -5.50
C SER A 76 2.69 -1.75 -6.16
N ALA A 77 2.96 -0.74 -5.31
CA ALA A 77 2.90 0.66 -5.69
C ALA A 77 4.05 1.08 -6.60
N SER A 78 3.81 2.16 -7.30
CA SER A 78 4.74 2.77 -8.24
C SER A 78 5.91 3.47 -7.56
N VAL A 79 6.90 3.87 -8.35
CA VAL A 79 8.06 4.61 -7.87
C VAL A 79 7.70 5.98 -7.32
N TRP A 80 8.51 6.46 -6.38
CA TRP A 80 8.62 7.86 -6.00
C TRP A 80 9.90 8.42 -6.57
N GLU A 81 9.83 9.52 -7.35
CA GLU A 81 10.97 10.01 -8.13
C GLU A 81 11.88 10.98 -7.37
N TYR A 82 11.41 11.53 -6.25
CA TYR A 82 12.14 12.54 -5.49
C TYR A 82 12.88 11.92 -4.31
N PHE A 83 14.12 12.27 -4.12
CA PHE A 83 14.95 11.80 -3.01
C PHE A 83 15.71 12.96 -2.39
N ASP A 84 16.17 12.75 -1.17
CA ASP A 84 17.04 13.69 -0.45
C ASP A 84 18.45 13.11 -0.35
N SER A 85 19.41 13.81 -0.98
CA SER A 85 20.82 13.44 -0.93
C SER A 85 21.53 13.91 0.36
N SER A 86 20.92 14.83 1.12
CA SER A 86 21.50 15.40 2.33
C SER A 86 21.38 14.50 3.57
N GLN A 87 20.55 13.46 3.52
CA GLN A 87 20.34 12.55 4.66
C GLN A 87 21.58 11.71 5.04
N LYS A 88 22.60 11.61 4.19
CA LYS A 88 23.80 10.81 4.51
C LYS A 88 24.62 11.34 5.69
N ASP A 89 24.52 12.62 6.02
CA ASP A 89 25.41 13.27 6.99
C ASP A 89 24.76 13.56 8.36
N ASN A 90 23.44 13.34 8.53
CA ASN A 90 22.71 13.77 9.73
C ASN A 90 22.48 12.66 10.79
N TRP A 91 23.05 11.47 10.61
CA TRP A 91 22.91 10.38 11.58
C TRP A 91 23.58 10.62 12.95
N SER A 92 24.41 11.65 13.09
CA SER A 92 25.30 11.84 14.26
C SER A 92 24.95 12.97 15.23
N THR A 93 23.93 13.76 14.98
CA THR A 93 23.67 14.97 15.80
C THR A 93 22.24 15.05 16.33
N GLY A 94 21.76 14.26 17.18
CA GLY A 94 20.55 14.40 18.03
C GLY A 94 19.55 15.57 17.81
N ALA A 95 19.64 16.27 16.66
CA ALA A 95 18.76 17.35 16.27
C ALA A 95 17.47 16.78 15.67
N THR A 96 16.34 17.36 15.97
CA THR A 96 15.04 17.04 15.38
C THR A 96 15.17 17.03 13.86
N LYS A 97 15.06 15.85 13.24
CA LYS A 97 15.12 15.69 11.78
C LYS A 97 14.02 16.52 11.12
N VAL A 98 14.36 17.61 10.46
CA VAL A 98 13.41 18.33 9.60
C VAL A 98 13.26 17.50 8.32
N ARG A 99 12.10 16.88 8.14
CA ARG A 99 11.80 16.10 6.92
C ARG A 99 11.73 17.03 5.72
N THR A 100 12.47 16.69 4.67
CA THR A 100 12.41 17.43 3.41
C THR A 100 11.07 17.16 2.69
N GLN A 101 10.75 18.02 1.73
CA GLN A 101 9.56 17.85 0.90
C GLN A 101 9.55 16.52 0.13
N ALA A 102 10.73 16.02 -0.26
CA ALA A 102 10.88 14.73 -0.92
C ALA A 102 10.45 13.57 0.00
N VAL A 103 10.88 13.60 1.27
CA VAL A 103 10.52 12.59 2.28
C VAL A 103 9.04 12.69 2.66
N THR A 104 8.55 13.89 2.93
CA THR A 104 7.14 14.12 3.27
C THR A 104 6.21 13.66 2.15
N GLY A 105 6.59 13.92 0.90
CA GLY A 105 5.84 13.46 -0.27
C GLY A 105 5.83 11.94 -0.40
N LEU A 106 6.96 11.27 -0.14
CA LEU A 106 7.03 9.79 -0.13
C LEU A 106 6.10 9.22 0.94
N ILE A 107 6.17 9.72 2.17
CA ILE A 107 5.31 9.27 3.29
C ILE A 107 3.84 9.39 2.90
N LYS A 108 3.40 10.57 2.47
CA LYS A 108 2.03 10.82 2.02
C LYS A 108 1.60 9.83 0.92
N GLU A 109 2.48 9.54 -0.03
CA GLU A 109 2.14 8.64 -1.11
C GLU A 109 2.05 7.18 -0.65
N VAL A 110 2.93 6.72 0.24
CA VAL A 110 2.83 5.37 0.83
C VAL A 110 1.56 5.21 1.67
N GLU A 111 1.13 6.25 2.39
CA GLU A 111 -0.17 6.25 3.09
C GLU A 111 -1.33 6.04 2.12
N LEU A 112 -1.33 6.75 0.99
CA LEU A 112 -2.33 6.60 -0.06
C LEU A 112 -2.26 5.22 -0.75
N ASP A 113 -1.07 4.70 -0.98
CA ASP A 113 -0.85 3.36 -1.50
C ASP A 113 -1.51 2.31 -0.58
N ARG A 114 -1.21 2.36 0.72
CA ARG A 114 -1.80 1.47 1.73
C ARG A 114 -3.32 1.61 1.83
N LEU A 115 -3.82 2.84 1.85
CA LEU A 115 -5.26 3.13 1.90
C LEU A 115 -6.01 2.49 0.72
N ASN A 116 -5.39 2.46 -0.46
CA ASN A 116 -5.94 1.83 -1.66
C ASN A 116 -5.62 0.33 -1.77
N GLY A 117 -5.02 -0.27 -0.76
CA GLY A 117 -4.79 -1.70 -0.68
C GLY A 117 -3.54 -2.20 -1.39
N LEU A 118 -2.63 -1.32 -1.82
CA LEU A 118 -1.32 -1.69 -2.35
C LEU A 118 -0.39 -2.17 -1.23
N VAL A 119 0.50 -3.10 -1.57
CA VAL A 119 1.49 -3.67 -0.64
C VAL A 119 2.89 -3.48 -1.20
N GLY A 120 3.73 -2.81 -0.45
CA GLY A 120 5.08 -2.46 -0.90
C GLY A 120 5.07 -1.37 -1.96
N LYS A 121 6.27 -0.95 -2.34
CA LYS A 121 6.49 0.12 -3.32
C LYS A 121 7.75 -0.16 -4.14
N THR A 122 7.73 0.19 -5.42
CA THR A 122 8.96 0.15 -6.21
C THR A 122 9.91 1.24 -5.74
N VAL A 123 11.05 0.82 -5.18
CA VAL A 123 12.08 1.72 -4.67
C VAL A 123 13.18 1.89 -5.72
N ILE A 124 13.49 3.13 -6.09
CA ILE A 124 14.55 3.48 -7.04
C ILE A 124 15.72 4.25 -6.40
N HIS A 125 15.63 4.57 -5.11
CA HIS A 125 16.71 5.19 -4.35
C HIS A 125 16.85 4.54 -2.97
N PRO A 126 18.09 4.27 -2.48
CA PRO A 126 18.31 3.58 -1.19
C PRO A 126 17.65 4.26 0.01
N THR A 127 17.56 5.59 0.03
CA THR A 127 16.96 6.35 1.14
C THR A 127 15.44 6.10 1.31
N HIS A 128 14.78 5.51 0.31
CA HIS A 128 13.37 5.17 0.39
C HIS A 128 13.10 3.83 1.10
N VAL A 129 14.10 2.94 1.16
CA VAL A 129 13.92 1.56 1.65
C VAL A 129 13.44 1.55 3.10
N GLU A 130 14.13 2.29 3.97
CA GLU A 130 13.80 2.39 5.39
C GLU A 130 12.38 2.93 5.59
N ILE A 131 12.05 4.03 4.92
CA ILE A 131 10.75 4.69 5.02
C ILE A 131 9.63 3.73 4.56
N VAL A 132 9.79 3.11 3.40
CA VAL A 132 8.77 2.21 2.85
C VAL A 132 8.57 1.00 3.76
N ASN A 133 9.63 0.39 4.28
CA ASN A 133 9.53 -0.76 5.18
C ASN A 133 8.89 -0.35 6.52
N ALA A 134 9.32 0.75 7.13
CA ALA A 134 8.74 1.26 8.38
C ALA A 134 7.23 1.49 8.25
N MET A 135 6.80 2.10 7.15
CA MET A 135 5.38 2.38 6.91
C MET A 135 4.53 1.15 6.59
N HIS A 136 5.13 0.01 6.30
CA HIS A 136 4.41 -1.26 6.09
C HIS A 136 4.36 -2.14 7.35
N THR A 137 5.03 -1.76 8.45
CA THR A 137 4.83 -2.44 9.73
C THR A 137 3.38 -2.32 10.19
N VAL A 138 2.87 -3.36 10.81
CA VAL A 138 1.49 -3.40 11.31
C VAL A 138 1.46 -2.78 12.70
N THR A 139 0.50 -1.91 12.97
CA THR A 139 0.31 -1.38 14.32
C THR A 139 -0.20 -2.49 15.25
N TYR A 140 0.11 -2.40 16.55
CA TYR A 140 -0.39 -3.36 17.53
C TYR A 140 -1.92 -3.44 17.53
N GLU A 141 -2.59 -2.29 17.41
CA GLU A 141 -4.05 -2.20 17.33
C GLU A 141 -4.61 -2.94 16.11
N GLU A 142 -4.07 -2.69 14.91
CA GLU A 142 -4.49 -3.40 13.68
C GLU A 142 -4.29 -4.92 13.82
N TYR A 143 -3.18 -5.34 14.43
CA TYR A 143 -2.88 -6.75 14.64
C TYR A 143 -3.89 -7.44 15.58
N ILE A 144 -4.20 -6.82 16.73
CA ILE A 144 -5.18 -7.36 17.68
C ILE A 144 -6.58 -7.43 17.07
N ASP A 145 -7.01 -6.39 16.36
CA ASP A 145 -8.28 -6.41 15.64
C ASP A 145 -8.34 -7.53 14.60
N ALA A 146 -7.26 -7.72 13.85
CA ALA A 146 -7.19 -8.79 12.84
C ALA A 146 -7.28 -10.19 13.49
N ILE A 147 -6.57 -10.43 14.59
CA ILE A 147 -6.66 -11.68 15.35
C ILE A 147 -8.09 -11.89 15.87
N GLU A 148 -8.71 -10.87 16.42
CA GLU A 148 -10.08 -10.94 16.93
C GLU A 148 -11.07 -11.32 15.82
N ILE A 149 -11.01 -10.66 14.66
CA ILE A 149 -11.87 -10.95 13.51
C ILE A 149 -11.67 -12.39 13.03
N MET A 150 -10.43 -12.88 12.98
CA MET A 150 -10.13 -14.25 12.57
C MET A 150 -10.69 -15.30 13.54
N ASN A 151 -10.72 -15.01 14.84
CA ASN A 151 -11.28 -15.92 15.84
C ASN A 151 -12.80 -16.10 15.71
N TYR A 152 -13.51 -15.17 15.10
CA TYR A 152 -14.96 -15.21 14.88
C TYR A 152 -15.35 -15.39 13.40
N GLN A 153 -14.45 -15.92 12.56
CA GLN A 153 -14.69 -16.09 11.13
C GLN A 153 -15.88 -17.00 10.78
N ASP A 154 -16.25 -17.91 11.67
CA ASP A 154 -17.36 -18.85 11.47
C ASP A 154 -18.76 -18.20 11.56
N GLY A 155 -18.81 -16.91 11.84
CA GLY A 155 -20.02 -16.09 11.77
C GLY A 155 -20.94 -16.18 12.97
N GLU A 156 -20.51 -16.74 14.09
CA GLU A 156 -21.28 -16.75 15.35
C GLU A 156 -21.55 -15.35 15.87
N LEU A 157 -20.64 -14.38 15.57
CA LEU A 157 -20.75 -12.99 15.97
C LEU A 157 -20.72 -12.10 14.74
N GLY A 158 -21.70 -11.19 14.60
CA GLY A 158 -21.77 -10.26 13.47
C GLY A 158 -20.85 -9.06 13.61
N VAL A 159 -20.86 -8.43 14.80
CA VAL A 159 -20.15 -7.18 15.11
C VAL A 159 -19.65 -7.22 16.55
N LYS A 160 -18.44 -6.74 16.79
CA LYS A 160 -17.86 -6.62 18.13
C LYS A 160 -17.12 -5.29 18.29
N LYS A 161 -17.18 -4.69 19.46
CA LYS A 161 -16.39 -3.51 19.81
C LYS A 161 -14.91 -3.91 19.90
N SER A 162 -14.03 -3.13 19.27
CA SER A 162 -12.58 -3.36 19.32
C SER A 162 -12.04 -3.28 20.74
N GLU A 163 -10.90 -3.91 21.00
CA GLU A 163 -10.23 -3.88 22.31
C GLU A 163 -9.92 -2.43 22.75
N TYR A 164 -9.49 -1.58 21.83
CA TYR A 164 -9.24 -0.15 22.08
C TYR A 164 -10.50 0.69 22.23
N ALA A 165 -11.68 0.08 22.06
CA ALA A 165 -12.99 0.70 22.27
C ALA A 165 -13.25 1.96 21.43
N ASN A 166 -12.59 2.14 20.32
CA ASN A 166 -12.65 3.29 19.41
C ASN A 166 -13.36 3.00 18.07
N LYS A 167 -13.67 1.73 17.79
CA LYS A 167 -14.33 1.28 16.55
C LYS A 167 -15.08 -0.04 16.75
N MET A 168 -15.89 -0.40 15.76
CA MET A 168 -16.60 -1.68 15.69
C MET A 168 -15.95 -2.56 14.63
N ASN A 169 -15.64 -3.81 14.99
CA ASN A 169 -15.15 -4.83 14.08
C ASN A 169 -16.33 -5.66 13.55
N GLU A 170 -16.54 -5.59 12.23
CA GLU A 170 -17.53 -6.40 11.53
C GLU A 170 -16.86 -7.68 11.01
N MET A 171 -17.27 -8.84 11.50
CA MET A 171 -16.53 -10.08 11.28
C MET A 171 -16.45 -10.46 9.80
N LYS A 172 -17.57 -10.47 9.08
CA LYS A 172 -17.60 -10.85 7.65
C LYS A 172 -17.00 -9.80 6.72
N PRO A 173 -17.38 -8.51 6.79
CA PRO A 173 -16.80 -7.48 5.92
C PRO A 173 -15.30 -7.30 6.09
N HIS A 174 -14.78 -7.41 7.32
CA HIS A 174 -13.37 -7.19 7.60
C HIS A 174 -12.50 -8.46 7.50
N LEU A 175 -13.08 -9.64 7.22
CA LEU A 175 -12.33 -10.90 7.21
C LEU A 175 -11.13 -10.89 6.24
N GLN A 176 -11.30 -10.36 5.03
CA GLN A 176 -10.21 -10.32 4.05
C GLN A 176 -9.12 -9.31 4.45
N TRP A 177 -9.52 -8.19 5.06
CA TRP A 177 -8.59 -7.25 5.65
C TRP A 177 -7.79 -7.90 6.79
N ALA A 178 -8.43 -8.63 7.68
CA ALA A 178 -7.76 -9.31 8.79
C ALA A 178 -6.72 -10.35 8.30
N LYS A 179 -7.08 -11.17 7.33
CA LYS A 179 -6.15 -12.13 6.71
C LYS A 179 -4.92 -11.43 6.13
N LYS A 180 -5.13 -10.34 5.38
CA LYS A 180 -4.05 -9.55 4.80
C LYS A 180 -3.17 -8.91 5.86
N THR A 181 -3.76 -8.36 6.92
CA THR A 181 -3.04 -7.74 8.05
C THR A 181 -2.13 -8.73 8.77
N ILE A 182 -2.61 -9.96 9.00
CA ILE A 182 -1.79 -11.01 9.63
C ILE A 182 -0.60 -11.37 8.73
N LEU A 183 -0.81 -11.55 7.42
CA LEU A 183 0.29 -11.81 6.50
C LEU A 183 1.30 -10.64 6.45
N GLN A 184 0.83 -9.40 6.51
CA GLN A 184 1.71 -8.23 6.61
C GLN A 184 2.50 -8.22 7.91
N ALA A 185 1.88 -8.60 9.04
CA ALA A 185 2.54 -8.72 10.33
C ALA A 185 3.68 -9.76 10.32
N GLU A 186 3.49 -10.87 9.62
CA GLU A 186 4.53 -11.89 9.43
C GLU A 186 5.73 -11.39 8.63
N ILE A 187 5.49 -10.51 7.64
CA ILE A 187 6.54 -10.01 6.73
C ILE A 187 7.26 -8.77 7.30
N TYR A 188 6.50 -7.80 7.79
CA TYR A 188 7.01 -6.48 8.20
C TYR A 188 7.11 -6.31 9.72
N GLY A 189 6.58 -7.27 10.49
CA GLY A 189 6.50 -7.19 11.96
C GLY A 189 5.32 -6.37 12.48
N VAL A 190 5.17 -6.39 13.80
CA VAL A 190 4.16 -5.64 14.54
C VAL A 190 4.84 -4.64 15.45
N LEU A 191 4.38 -3.40 15.43
CA LEU A 191 4.86 -2.35 16.34
C LEU A 191 4.44 -2.68 17.77
N GLN A 192 5.24 -2.27 18.74
CA GLN A 192 4.83 -2.34 20.15
C GLN A 192 3.64 -1.40 20.40
N PRO A 193 2.82 -1.68 21.44
CA PRO A 193 1.73 -0.79 21.83
C PRO A 193 2.20 0.66 21.93
N HIS A 194 1.39 1.58 21.41
CA HIS A 194 1.62 3.03 21.39
C HIS A 194 2.72 3.56 20.44
N LEU A 195 3.44 2.68 19.75
CA LEU A 195 4.36 3.09 18.70
C LEU A 195 3.66 3.21 17.34
N THR A 196 4.21 4.07 16.50
CA THR A 196 3.83 4.29 15.11
C THR A 196 5.04 4.06 14.20
N TYR A 197 4.84 4.04 12.89
CA TYR A 197 5.97 3.98 11.94
C TYR A 197 6.93 5.17 12.11
N GLU A 198 6.47 6.29 12.65
CA GLU A 198 7.30 7.47 12.89
C GLU A 198 8.41 7.22 13.91
N ASP A 199 8.17 6.31 14.85
CA ASP A 199 9.15 5.92 15.87
C ASP A 199 10.27 5.03 15.29
N LEU A 200 10.10 4.55 14.05
CA LEU A 200 11.09 3.78 13.29
C LEU A 200 11.93 4.67 12.35
N LEU A 201 11.55 5.94 12.12
CA LEU A 201 12.20 6.89 11.20
C LEU A 201 12.98 7.96 11.95
#